data_538315e81694d1e9c9d943ce5d3454b9
#
_entry.id   538315e81694d1e9c9d943ce5d3454b9
#
_cell.length_a   1.000
_cell.length_b   1.000
_cell.length_c   1.000
_cell.angle_alpha   90.00
_cell.angle_beta   90.00
_cell.angle_gamma   90.00
#
_symmetry.space_group_name_H-M   'P 1'
#
loop_
_entity.id
_entity.type
_entity.pdbx_description
1 polymer ?
#
loop_
_entity_poly.entity_id
_entity_poly.type
_entity_poly.pdbx_seq_one_letter_code
_entity_poly.pdbx_strand_id
1 'polypeptide(L)'
;AIGPSTLSLLGLVRHMAEVERAWFRRRLAGQADLGYVYCSDEFPDGDFDLTAPAGAEADFLAFDAECRLADAAAAGRSLDDTFRSRSGTPMDLRWIYLHMIEEYARHNGHADVLREQIDGVTGD
;
A
#
# COMPACT_ATOMS: atom_id res chain seq x y z
N ALA A 1 16.09 -21.11 -4.22
CA ALA A 1 15.88 -20.59 -2.84
C ALA A 1 15.40 -19.16 -2.89
N ILE A 2 14.47 -18.84 -2.02
CA ILE A 2 13.94 -17.48 -1.91
C ILE A 2 14.65 -16.79 -0.76
N GLY A 3 15.38 -15.73 -1.08
CA GLY A 3 16.15 -14.99 -0.10
C GLY A 3 15.35 -13.88 0.58
N PRO A 4 15.94 -13.22 1.60
CA PRO A 4 15.31 -12.10 2.30
C PRO A 4 14.85 -10.97 1.38
N SER A 5 15.59 -10.69 0.29
CA SER A 5 15.22 -9.64 -0.67
C SER A 5 13.89 -9.94 -1.37
N THR A 6 13.62 -11.20 -1.72
CA THR A 6 12.33 -11.61 -2.30
C THR A 6 11.20 -11.42 -1.31
N LEU A 7 11.42 -11.79 -0.05
CA LEU A 7 10.43 -11.55 1.02
C LEU A 7 10.19 -10.06 1.22
N SER A 8 11.21 -9.22 1.08
CA SER A 8 11.07 -7.76 1.15
C SER A 8 10.26 -7.19 -0.01
N LEU A 9 10.37 -7.76 -1.22
CA LEU A 9 9.53 -7.36 -2.35
C LEU A 9 8.05 -7.70 -2.08
N LEU A 10 7.77 -8.89 -1.53
CA LEU A 10 6.42 -9.23 -1.09
C LEU A 10 5.93 -8.28 0.00
N GLY A 11 6.81 -7.89 0.91
CA GLY A 11 6.51 -6.90 1.94
C GLY A 11 6.08 -5.56 1.35
N LEU A 12 6.72 -5.11 0.27
CA LEU A 12 6.33 -3.88 -0.42
C LEU A 12 4.91 -3.99 -1.01
N VAL A 13 4.57 -5.11 -1.62
CA VAL A 13 3.21 -5.34 -2.16
C VAL A 13 2.18 -5.29 -1.03
N ARG A 14 2.44 -5.97 0.09
CA ARG A 14 1.56 -6.00 1.26
C ARG A 14 1.42 -4.61 1.86
N HIS A 15 2.52 -3.88 1.98
CA HIS A 15 2.52 -2.51 2.49
C HIS A 15 1.67 -1.59 1.62
N MET A 16 1.80 -1.67 0.30
CA MET A 16 1.00 -0.83 -0.59
C MET A 16 -0.49 -1.17 -0.55
N ALA A 17 -0.85 -2.43 -0.30
CA ALA A 17 -2.25 -2.79 -0.05
C ALA A 17 -2.78 -2.07 1.20
N GLU A 18 -2.00 -2.04 2.27
CA GLU A 18 -2.37 -1.32 3.51
C GLU A 18 -2.47 0.19 3.27
N VAL A 19 -1.57 0.79 2.48
CA VAL A 19 -1.55 2.22 2.16
C VAL A 19 -2.81 2.59 1.35
N GLU A 20 -3.14 1.82 0.31
CA GLU A 20 -4.35 2.02 -0.49
C GLU A 20 -5.60 1.95 0.40
N ARG A 21 -5.69 0.94 1.25
CA ARG A 21 -6.80 0.73 2.17
C ARG A 21 -6.95 1.89 3.14
N ALA A 22 -5.83 2.40 3.68
CA ALA A 22 -5.84 3.47 4.67
C ALA A 22 -6.38 4.78 4.10
N TRP A 23 -5.83 5.21 2.96
CA TRP A 23 -6.16 6.53 2.42
C TRP A 23 -7.52 6.57 1.74
N PHE A 24 -7.84 5.58 0.91
CA PHE A 24 -9.09 5.59 0.15
C PHE A 24 -10.27 5.09 0.96
N ARG A 25 -10.11 4.01 1.72
CA ARG A 25 -11.25 3.41 2.42
C ARG A 25 -11.42 3.94 3.82
N ARG A 26 -10.38 3.94 4.66
CA ARG A 26 -10.52 4.43 6.03
C ARG A 26 -10.70 5.94 6.11
N ARG A 27 -9.98 6.71 5.29
CA ARG A 27 -10.00 8.18 5.36
C ARG A 27 -11.03 8.78 4.41
N LEU A 28 -10.82 8.63 3.10
CA LEU A 28 -11.70 9.25 2.09
C LEU A 28 -13.14 8.76 2.21
N ALA A 29 -13.35 7.45 2.23
CA ALA A 29 -14.68 6.86 2.33
C ALA A 29 -15.25 6.86 3.75
N GLY A 30 -14.46 7.27 4.75
CA GLY A 30 -14.91 7.38 6.13
C GLY A 30 -15.09 6.06 6.87
N GLN A 31 -14.49 4.97 6.40
CA GLN A 31 -14.56 3.65 7.03
C GLN A 31 -13.49 3.55 8.14
N ALA A 32 -13.57 4.41 9.14
CA ALA A 32 -12.55 4.54 10.17
C ALA A 32 -12.33 3.24 10.99
N ASP A 33 -13.37 2.42 11.13
CA ASP A 33 -13.29 1.16 11.87
C ASP A 33 -12.80 -0.02 11.04
N LEU A 34 -12.50 0.22 9.75
CA LEU A 34 -11.96 -0.82 8.88
C LEU A 34 -10.59 -1.27 9.39
N GLY A 35 -10.45 -2.57 9.64
CA GLY A 35 -9.20 -3.15 10.13
C GLY A 35 -8.09 -3.15 9.09
N TYR A 36 -6.92 -3.62 9.51
CA TYR A 36 -5.75 -3.80 8.65
C TYR A 36 -5.80 -5.17 7.99
N VAL A 37 -5.14 -5.30 6.84
CA VAL A 37 -5.02 -6.60 6.16
C VAL A 37 -3.95 -7.45 6.83
N TYR A 38 -2.79 -6.87 7.10
CA TYR A 38 -1.59 -7.57 7.60
C TYR A 38 -1.10 -7.08 8.96
N CYS A 39 -1.31 -5.81 9.25
CA CYS A 39 -0.82 -5.18 10.48
C CYS A 39 -1.81 -5.39 11.61
N SER A 40 -1.31 -5.43 12.85
CA SER A 40 -2.13 -5.54 14.06
C SER A 40 -1.38 -4.92 15.23
N ASP A 41 -2.02 -4.81 16.38
CA ASP A 41 -1.38 -4.34 17.60
C ASP A 41 -0.22 -5.28 18.01
N GLU A 42 -0.40 -6.59 17.78
CA GLU A 42 0.64 -7.60 18.05
C GLU A 42 1.76 -7.54 16.99
N PHE A 43 1.41 -7.29 15.72
CA PHE A 43 2.35 -7.22 14.62
C PHE A 43 2.18 -5.89 13.87
N PRO A 44 2.68 -4.75 14.42
CA PRO A 44 2.50 -3.44 13.78
C PRO A 44 3.07 -3.37 12.36
N ASP A 45 4.16 -4.11 12.09
CA ASP A 45 4.79 -4.21 10.78
C ASP A 45 4.50 -5.54 10.10
N GLY A 46 3.32 -6.13 10.35
CA GLY A 46 2.93 -7.42 9.79
C GLY A 46 2.94 -7.49 8.28
N ASP A 47 2.79 -6.34 7.58
CA ASP A 47 2.93 -6.25 6.14
C ASP A 47 4.32 -6.67 5.67
N PHE A 48 5.39 -6.33 6.41
CA PHE A 48 6.76 -6.73 6.10
C PHE A 48 7.20 -7.98 6.86
N ASP A 49 6.83 -8.10 8.13
CA ASP A 49 7.40 -9.11 9.04
C ASP A 49 6.82 -10.51 8.83
N LEU A 50 5.58 -10.60 8.35
CA LEU A 50 4.86 -11.86 8.22
C LEU A 50 4.80 -12.39 6.79
N THR A 51 5.73 -11.97 5.93
CA THR A 51 5.76 -12.43 4.54
C THR A 51 6.23 -13.88 4.43
N ALA A 52 5.63 -14.62 3.49
CA ALA A 52 6.03 -15.98 3.18
C ALA A 52 5.83 -16.23 1.67
N PRO A 53 6.75 -16.93 1.00
CA PRO A 53 6.65 -17.20 -0.44
C PRO A 53 5.34 -17.90 -0.82
N ALA A 54 4.84 -18.81 0.01
CA ALA A 54 3.61 -19.53 -0.23
C ALA A 54 2.38 -18.62 -0.25
N GLY A 55 2.47 -17.42 0.34
CA GLY A 55 1.40 -16.43 0.36
C GLY A 55 1.44 -15.43 -0.77
N ALA A 56 2.39 -15.50 -1.70
CA ALA A 56 2.60 -14.48 -2.72
C ALA A 56 1.37 -14.25 -3.60
N GLU A 57 0.73 -15.31 -4.07
CA GLU A 57 -0.48 -15.18 -4.90
C GLU A 57 -1.61 -14.49 -4.14
N ALA A 58 -1.85 -14.87 -2.89
CA ALA A 58 -2.85 -14.23 -2.04
C ALA A 58 -2.52 -12.75 -1.80
N ASP A 59 -1.25 -12.40 -1.63
CA ASP A 59 -0.82 -11.02 -1.44
C ASP A 59 -1.08 -10.17 -2.68
N PHE A 60 -0.79 -10.67 -3.88
CA PHE A 60 -1.09 -9.97 -5.13
C PHE A 60 -2.59 -9.80 -5.34
N LEU A 61 -3.38 -10.82 -5.03
CA LEU A 61 -4.85 -10.74 -5.12
C LEU A 61 -5.41 -9.71 -4.14
N ALA A 62 -4.88 -9.67 -2.92
CA ALA A 62 -5.30 -8.70 -1.92
C ALA A 62 -4.96 -7.26 -2.33
N PHE A 63 -3.77 -7.04 -2.90
CA PHE A 63 -3.36 -5.74 -3.42
C PHE A 63 -4.28 -5.30 -4.56
N ASP A 64 -4.53 -6.18 -5.53
CA ASP A 64 -5.41 -5.88 -6.66
C ASP A 64 -6.83 -5.54 -6.17
N ALA A 65 -7.35 -6.28 -5.20
CA ALA A 65 -8.66 -6.00 -4.61
C ALA A 65 -8.70 -4.63 -3.93
N GLU A 66 -7.65 -4.27 -3.18
CA GLU A 66 -7.59 -2.95 -2.52
C GLU A 66 -7.51 -1.81 -3.54
N CYS A 67 -6.77 -1.97 -4.64
CA CYS A 67 -6.74 -0.98 -5.72
C CYS A 67 -8.13 -0.77 -6.33
N ARG A 68 -8.87 -1.85 -6.57
CA ARG A 68 -10.25 -1.75 -7.11
C ARG A 68 -11.20 -1.09 -6.11
N LEU A 69 -11.08 -1.39 -4.83
CA LEU A 69 -11.88 -0.77 -3.79
C LEU A 69 -11.54 0.71 -3.61
N ALA A 70 -10.25 1.06 -3.77
CA ALA A 70 -9.81 2.45 -3.76
C ALA A 70 -10.40 3.23 -4.93
N ASP A 71 -10.38 2.66 -6.13
CA ASP A 71 -10.98 3.28 -7.31
C ASP A 71 -12.48 3.51 -7.11
N ALA A 72 -13.17 2.53 -6.52
CA ALA A 72 -14.60 2.65 -6.21
C ALA A 72 -14.85 3.76 -5.17
N ALA A 73 -14.00 3.88 -4.17
CA ALA A 73 -14.12 4.92 -3.13
C ALA A 73 -13.93 6.33 -3.72
N ALA A 74 -13.04 6.48 -4.70
CA ALA A 74 -12.76 7.76 -5.34
C ALA A 74 -13.71 8.09 -6.49
N ALA A 75 -14.43 7.11 -7.02
CA ALA A 75 -15.30 7.28 -8.18
C ALA A 75 -16.36 8.36 -7.94
N GLY A 76 -16.52 9.26 -8.90
CA GLY A 76 -17.51 10.34 -8.83
C GLY A 76 -17.17 11.47 -7.87
N ARG A 77 -16.01 11.43 -7.22
CA ARG A 77 -15.57 12.52 -6.32
C ARG A 77 -14.75 13.55 -7.09
N SER A 78 -14.85 14.81 -6.64
CA SER A 78 -13.99 15.90 -7.13
C SER A 78 -12.64 15.84 -6.44
N LEU A 79 -11.58 16.29 -7.11
CA LEU A 79 -10.26 16.45 -6.50
C LEU A 79 -10.28 17.41 -5.30
N ASP A 80 -11.26 18.30 -5.26
CA ASP A 80 -11.43 19.28 -4.18
C ASP A 80 -12.30 18.76 -3.03
N ASP A 81 -12.86 17.56 -3.14
CA ASP A 81 -13.62 16.95 -2.06
C ASP A 81 -12.73 16.74 -0.84
N THR A 82 -13.24 17.18 0.32
CA THR A 82 -12.48 17.14 1.56
C THR A 82 -12.87 15.98 2.44
N PHE A 83 -11.92 15.56 3.25
CA PHE A 83 -12.11 14.57 4.30
C PHE A 83 -11.19 14.94 5.48
N ARG A 84 -11.28 14.21 6.58
CA ARG A 84 -10.40 14.46 7.72
C ARG A 84 -9.38 13.34 7.85
N SER A 85 -8.12 13.75 8.10
CA SER A 85 -7.05 12.81 8.41
C SER A 85 -7.26 12.18 9.79
N ARG A 86 -6.39 11.24 10.15
CA ARG A 86 -6.43 10.58 11.45
C ARG A 86 -6.32 11.58 12.61
N SER A 87 -5.57 12.65 12.44
CA SER A 87 -5.40 13.73 13.43
C SER A 87 -6.51 14.78 13.38
N GLY A 88 -7.49 14.62 12.48
CA GLY A 88 -8.59 15.57 12.31
C GLY A 88 -8.28 16.72 11.36
N THR A 89 -7.13 16.74 10.73
CA THR A 89 -6.74 17.80 9.77
C THR A 89 -7.56 17.67 8.48
N PRO A 90 -8.16 18.78 7.99
CA PRO A 90 -8.84 18.76 6.69
C PRO A 90 -7.85 18.49 5.55
N MET A 91 -8.22 17.58 4.64
CA MET A 91 -7.41 17.20 3.49
C MET A 91 -8.34 17.03 2.28
N ASP A 92 -7.80 17.01 1.07
CA ASP A 92 -8.59 16.81 -0.13
C ASP A 92 -8.12 15.58 -0.94
N LEU A 93 -8.94 15.16 -1.89
CA LEU A 93 -8.62 13.99 -2.73
C LEU A 93 -7.35 14.23 -3.55
N ARG A 94 -7.09 15.46 -3.99
CA ARG A 94 -5.86 15.81 -4.72
C ARG A 94 -4.63 15.47 -3.89
N TRP A 95 -4.66 15.77 -2.58
CA TRP A 95 -3.57 15.44 -1.68
C TRP A 95 -3.31 13.93 -1.63
N ILE A 96 -4.38 13.13 -1.59
CA ILE A 96 -4.23 11.66 -1.60
C ILE A 96 -3.50 11.21 -2.87
N TYR A 97 -3.92 11.68 -4.04
CA TYR A 97 -3.27 11.27 -5.29
C TYR A 97 -1.80 11.68 -5.36
N LEU A 98 -1.47 12.89 -4.93
CA LEU A 98 -0.08 13.33 -4.88
C LEU A 98 0.74 12.50 -3.90
N HIS A 99 0.18 12.21 -2.74
CA HIS A 99 0.82 11.37 -1.74
C HIS A 99 1.03 9.94 -2.25
N MET A 100 0.04 9.38 -2.94
CA MET A 100 0.15 8.04 -3.53
C MET A 100 1.22 7.96 -4.61
N ILE A 101 1.34 9.00 -5.44
CA ILE A 101 2.42 9.09 -6.43
C ILE A 101 3.78 9.05 -5.72
N GLU A 102 3.96 9.82 -4.64
CA GLU A 102 5.20 9.80 -3.85
C GLU A 102 5.47 8.43 -3.24
N GLU A 103 4.45 7.79 -2.68
CA GLU A 103 4.57 6.46 -2.06
C GLU A 103 4.99 5.41 -3.09
N TYR A 104 4.34 5.38 -4.26
CA TYR A 104 4.69 4.43 -5.30
C TYR A 104 6.08 4.71 -5.88
N ALA A 105 6.44 5.98 -6.08
CA ALA A 105 7.77 6.33 -6.59
C ALA A 105 8.87 5.87 -5.62
N ARG A 106 8.68 6.10 -4.32
CA ARG A 106 9.63 5.69 -3.28
C ARG A 106 9.79 4.18 -3.23
N HIS A 107 8.67 3.45 -3.20
CA HIS A 107 8.71 2.00 -3.08
C HIS A 107 9.13 1.32 -4.38
N ASN A 108 8.84 1.89 -5.54
CA ASN A 108 9.35 1.39 -6.83
C ASN A 108 10.86 1.55 -6.91
N GLY A 109 11.41 2.67 -6.45
CA GLY A 109 12.86 2.86 -6.36
C GLY A 109 13.51 1.82 -5.44
N HIS A 110 12.90 1.55 -4.29
CA HIS A 110 13.38 0.51 -3.37
C HIS A 110 13.30 -0.87 -4.02
N ALA A 111 12.21 -1.18 -4.73
CA ALA A 111 12.06 -2.45 -5.44
C ALA A 111 13.13 -2.62 -6.53
N ASP A 112 13.48 -1.57 -7.26
CA ASP A 112 14.55 -1.60 -8.26
C ASP A 112 15.90 -1.94 -7.62
N VAL A 113 16.23 -1.34 -6.48
CA VAL A 113 17.46 -1.65 -5.75
C VAL A 113 17.48 -3.12 -5.33
N LEU A 114 16.36 -3.63 -4.78
CA LEU A 114 16.26 -5.03 -4.39
C LEU A 114 16.40 -5.97 -5.58
N ARG A 115 15.80 -5.62 -6.72
CA ARG A 115 15.93 -6.39 -7.95
C ARG A 115 17.37 -6.46 -8.43
N GLU A 116 18.08 -5.35 -8.40
CA GLU A 116 19.52 -5.31 -8.77
C GLU A 116 20.35 -6.23 -7.89
N GLN A 117 20.04 -6.28 -6.59
CA GLN A 117 20.73 -7.18 -5.64
C GLN A 117 20.45 -8.65 -5.93
N ILE A 118 19.28 -8.98 -6.48
CA ILE A 118 18.88 -10.36 -6.79
C ILE A 118 19.49 -10.84 -8.10
N ASP A 119 19.34 -10.07 -9.18
CA ASP A 119 19.69 -10.51 -10.54
C ASP A 119 20.84 -9.72 -11.19
N GLY A 120 21.34 -8.68 -10.54
CA GLY A 120 22.45 -7.87 -11.05
C GLY A 120 22.07 -6.97 -12.22
N VAL A 121 20.78 -6.75 -12.49
CA VAL A 121 20.31 -5.92 -13.58
C VAL A 121 19.95 -4.53 -13.06
N THR A 122 20.48 -3.50 -13.75
CA THR A 122 20.14 -2.11 -13.42
C THR A 122 18.71 -1.80 -13.83
N GLY A 123 17.95 -1.16 -12.93
CA GLY A 123 16.59 -0.73 -13.20
C GLY A 123 16.59 0.58 -14.01
N ASP A 124 16.03 0.54 -15.20
CA ASP A 124 15.90 1.73 -16.06
C ASP A 124 14.45 2.10 -16.25
#